data_f630fc6e4fe0fc1604d7e482f9436a48
#
_entry.id   f630fc6e4fe0fc1604d7e482f9436a48
#
_cell.length_a   1.000
_cell.length_b   1.000
_cell.length_c   1.000
_cell.angle_alpha   90.00
_cell.angle_beta   90.00
_cell.angle_gamma   90.00
#
_symmetry.space_group_name_H-M   'P 1'
#
loop_
_entity.id
_entity.type
_entity.pdbx_description
1 polymer ?
#
loop_
_entity_poly.entity_id
_entity_poly.type
_entity_poly.pdbx_seq_one_letter_code
_entity_poly.pdbx_strand_id
1 'polypeptide(L)'
;MLRNIAKTALAAAAVAGACLSVNAQQTASVSISVKNHQFQPREIHAPANVPVELHVKNLDSAPMEFESVSLRVEKVVTGNGEGVIRLRPLAPGRYEFFDDFHPQTRGALIAK
;
A
#
# COMPACT_ATOMS: atom_id res chain seq x y z
N MET A 1 54.88 -38.80 -12.37
CA MET A 1 54.34 -38.54 -12.33
C MET A 1 53.59 -37.72 -11.97
N LEU A 2 53.05 -37.22 -12.04
CA LEU A 2 52.33 -36.63 -11.81
C LEU A 2 51.57 -35.86 -11.57
N ARG A 3 51.16 -35.41 -11.55
CA ARG A 3 50.50 -34.91 -11.36
C ARG A 3 49.76 -34.29 -10.92
N ASN A 4 49.21 -33.65 -10.92
CA ASN A 4 48.45 -33.11 -10.64
C ASN A 4 47.77 -32.38 -10.35
N ILE A 5 47.37 -32.03 -10.40
CA ILE A 5 46.78 -31.49 -10.20
C ILE A 5 46.08 -30.69 -9.87
N ALA A 6 45.62 -30.34 -9.69
CA ALA A 6 44.97 -29.75 -9.35
C ALA A 6 44.24 -28.98 -9.32
N LYS A 7 43.83 -28.59 -9.29
CA LYS A 7 43.09 -28.11 -9.27
C LYS A 7 42.46 -27.37 -8.82
N THR A 8 42.04 -27.01 -8.67
CA THR A 8 41.39 -26.42 -8.37
C THR A 8 40.79 -25.56 -8.20
N ALA A 9 40.31 -25.16 -8.04
CA ALA A 9 39.64 -24.47 -7.84
C ALA A 9 38.91 -23.76 -7.75
N LEU A 10 38.51 -23.34 -7.67
CA LEU A 10 37.77 -22.76 -7.62
C LEU A 10 37.05 -22.16 -7.17
N ALA A 11 36.61 -22.05 -7.10
CA ALA A 11 35.89 -21.63 -6.75
C ALA A 11 35.36 -20.68 -6.46
N ALA A 12 35.05 -20.41 -6.23
CA ALA A 12 34.58 -19.59 -5.94
C ALA A 12 33.81 -18.83 -6.07
N ALA A 13 33.54 -18.65 -6.18
CA ALA A 13 32.92 -18.00 -6.36
C ALA A 13 32.01 -17.51 -6.02
N ALA A 14 31.70 -17.48 -5.98
CA ALA A 14 30.84 -17.22 -5.78
C ALA A 14 30.29 -16.41 -5.27
N VAL A 15 30.01 -16.31 -5.00
CA VAL A 15 29.53 -15.64 -4.43
C VAL A 15 28.92 -14.72 -4.44
N ALA A 16 28.97 -14.47 -4.58
CA ALA A 16 28.58 -13.62 -4.57
C ALA A 16 27.54 -13.08 -4.62
N GLY A 17 27.23 -13.10 -5.04
CA GLY A 17 26.30 -12.57 -5.23
C GLY A 17 25.47 -12.24 -4.64
N ALA A 18 25.31 -12.50 -4.40
CA ALA A 18 24.50 -12.44 -3.78
C ALA A 18 23.98 -11.36 -3.39
N CYS A 19 24.20 -11.04 -3.04
CA CYS A 19 23.88 -10.06 -2.50
C CYS A 19 23.00 -9.18 -2.92
N LEU A 20 22.70 -9.25 -3.59
CA LEU A 20 22.01 -8.47 -4.01
C LEU A 20 20.81 -8.35 -3.72
N SER A 21 20.50 -8.72 -2.98
CA SER A 21 19.32 -8.69 -2.62
C SER A 21 18.81 -7.45 -2.38
N VAL A 22 18.17 -7.04 -3.11
CA VAL A 22 17.60 -5.98 -2.92
C VAL A 22 16.40 -6.17 -2.27
N ASN A 23 16.11 -5.64 -1.33
CA ASN A 23 14.92 -5.80 -0.67
C ASN A 23 13.98 -4.80 -1.10
N ALA A 24 13.34 -5.06 -2.13
CA ALA A 24 12.25 -4.22 -2.53
C ALA A 24 11.16 -4.40 -1.50
N GLN A 25 10.65 -3.34 -0.96
CA GLN A 25 9.50 -3.42 -0.09
C GLN A 25 8.30 -3.83 -0.90
N GLN A 26 7.58 -4.81 -0.42
CA GLN A 26 6.33 -5.18 -1.04
C GLN A 26 5.29 -4.13 -0.75
N THR A 27 4.50 -3.80 -1.74
CA THR A 27 3.39 -2.87 -1.59
C THR A 27 2.20 -3.65 -1.05
N ALA A 28 1.63 -3.17 0.03
CA ALA A 28 0.41 -3.76 0.56
C ALA A 28 -0.78 -3.20 -0.18
N SER A 29 -1.80 -4.02 -0.37
CA SER A 29 -3.03 -3.61 -1.04
C SER A 29 -4.17 -3.66 -0.05
N VAL A 30 -4.91 -2.56 0.06
CA VAL A 30 -6.03 -2.44 0.99
C VAL A 30 -7.22 -1.87 0.24
N SER A 31 -8.41 -2.37 0.53
CA SER A 31 -9.63 -1.94 -0.17
C SER A 31 -10.66 -1.41 0.80
N ILE A 32 -11.41 -0.42 0.34
CA ILE A 32 -12.53 0.15 1.09
C ILE A 32 -13.61 0.53 0.09
N SER A 33 -14.85 0.44 0.50
CA SER A 33 -15.99 0.83 -0.32
C SER A 33 -16.77 1.96 0.34
N VAL A 34 -17.49 2.70 -0.48
CA VAL A 34 -18.49 3.66 -0.01
C VAL A 34 -19.82 3.21 -0.55
N LYS A 35 -20.80 3.06 0.34
CA LYS A 35 -22.15 2.72 -0.06
C LYS A 35 -23.12 3.42 0.88
N ASN A 36 -24.16 4.03 0.34
CA ASN A 36 -25.13 4.81 1.11
C ASN A 36 -24.42 5.85 1.98
N HIS A 37 -23.41 6.48 1.41
CA HIS A 37 -22.61 7.53 2.08
C HIS A 37 -21.95 7.02 3.37
N GLN A 38 -21.53 5.76 3.38
CA GLN A 38 -20.83 5.18 4.52
C GLN A 38 -19.64 4.37 4.02
N PHE A 39 -18.51 4.51 4.67
CA PHE A 39 -17.37 3.66 4.38
C PHE A 39 -17.60 2.26 4.94
N GLN A 40 -17.21 1.26 4.16
CA GLN A 40 -17.35 -0.13 4.53
C GLN A 40 -16.03 -0.85 4.25
N PRO A 41 -15.34 -1.27 5.26
CA PRO A 41 -15.57 -1.00 6.68
C PRO A 41 -15.16 0.43 7.02
N ARG A 42 -15.58 0.91 8.17
CA ARG A 42 -15.21 2.27 8.59
C ARG A 42 -13.76 2.36 9.01
N GLU A 43 -13.19 1.26 9.39
CA GLU A 43 -11.81 1.22 9.84
C GLU A 43 -11.07 0.16 9.05
N ILE A 44 -10.03 0.55 8.37
CA ILE A 44 -9.23 -0.35 7.57
C ILE A 44 -7.83 -0.44 8.19
N HIS A 45 -7.16 -1.54 7.93
CA HIS A 45 -5.85 -1.81 8.51
C HIS A 45 -4.82 -2.00 7.41
N ALA A 46 -3.65 -1.46 7.63
CA ALA A 46 -2.54 -1.61 6.71
C ALA A 46 -1.25 -1.85 7.49
N PRO A 47 -0.29 -2.56 6.92
CA PRO A 47 0.99 -2.70 7.59
C PRO A 47 1.71 -1.36 7.62
N ALA A 48 2.35 -1.05 8.75
CA ALA A 48 3.13 0.16 8.89
C ALA A 48 4.45 0.03 8.13
N ASN A 49 5.00 1.16 7.75
CA ASN A 49 6.35 1.25 7.21
C ASN A 49 6.55 0.55 5.86
N VAL A 50 5.48 0.29 5.14
CA VAL A 50 5.58 -0.21 3.77
C VAL A 50 4.63 0.60 2.89
N PRO A 51 4.89 0.72 1.60
CA PRO A 51 3.97 1.42 0.71
C PRO A 51 2.62 0.72 0.66
N VAL A 52 1.55 1.48 0.55
CA VAL A 52 0.19 0.94 0.51
C VAL A 52 -0.51 1.43 -0.74
N GLU A 53 -1.18 0.52 -1.42
CA GLU A 53 -2.05 0.86 -2.52
C GLU A 53 -3.48 0.72 -2.00
N LEU A 54 -4.16 1.84 -1.88
CA LEU A 54 -5.50 1.89 -1.34
C LEU A 54 -6.51 1.97 -2.49
N HIS A 55 -7.39 1.00 -2.55
CA HIS A 55 -8.44 0.93 -3.55
C HIS A 55 -9.73 1.43 -2.94
N VAL A 56 -10.28 2.50 -3.50
CA VAL A 56 -11.52 3.10 -3.02
C VAL A 56 -12.60 2.84 -4.05
N LYS A 57 -13.59 2.03 -3.70
CA LYS A 57 -14.67 1.70 -4.60
C LYS A 57 -15.91 2.47 -4.21
N ASN A 58 -16.40 3.30 -5.10
CA ASN A 58 -17.62 4.06 -4.85
C ASN A 58 -18.82 3.30 -5.41
N LEU A 59 -19.61 2.73 -4.51
CA LEU A 59 -20.80 1.96 -4.89
C LEU A 59 -22.04 2.81 -4.98
N ASP A 60 -21.94 4.09 -4.69
CA ASP A 60 -23.04 5.03 -4.88
C ASP A 60 -22.99 5.62 -6.28
N SER A 61 -24.12 6.11 -6.76
CA SER A 61 -24.17 6.72 -8.09
C SER A 61 -23.61 8.14 -8.10
N ALA A 62 -23.58 8.80 -6.94
CA ALA A 62 -23.02 10.15 -6.85
C ALA A 62 -21.50 10.07 -6.66
N PRO A 63 -20.75 11.04 -7.16
CA PRO A 63 -19.31 11.05 -6.93
C PRO A 63 -18.99 11.32 -5.46
N MET A 64 -17.81 10.92 -5.03
CA MET A 64 -17.32 11.20 -3.69
C MET A 64 -15.90 11.71 -3.81
N GLU A 65 -15.43 12.41 -2.78
CA GLU A 65 -14.05 12.83 -2.73
C GLU A 65 -13.40 12.26 -1.48
N PHE A 66 -12.47 11.35 -1.67
CA PHE A 66 -11.70 10.78 -0.56
C PHE A 66 -10.65 11.81 -0.15
N GLU A 67 -10.73 12.25 1.07
CA GLU A 67 -9.81 13.27 1.57
C GLU A 67 -9.26 12.87 2.93
N SER A 68 -7.98 13.11 3.11
CA SER A 68 -7.31 12.88 4.39
C SER A 68 -6.21 13.90 4.57
N VAL A 69 -6.30 14.68 5.64
CA VAL A 69 -5.27 15.66 5.96
C VAL A 69 -3.98 14.94 6.35
N SER A 70 -4.08 13.94 7.23
CA SER A 70 -2.89 13.26 7.71
C SER A 70 -2.22 12.39 6.66
N LEU A 71 -2.98 11.86 5.70
CA LEU A 71 -2.40 11.11 4.59
C LEU A 71 -1.99 12.02 3.43
N ARG A 72 -2.43 13.28 3.45
CA ARG A 72 -2.20 14.26 2.38
C ARG A 72 -2.77 13.76 1.05
N VAL A 73 -4.01 13.32 1.09
CA VAL A 73 -4.69 12.75 -0.06
C VAL A 73 -5.97 13.51 -0.34
N GLU A 74 -6.22 13.71 -1.62
CA GLU A 74 -7.47 14.30 -2.08
C GLU A 74 -7.74 13.66 -3.43
N LYS A 75 -8.79 12.86 -3.53
CA LYS A 75 -9.06 12.10 -4.76
C LYS A 75 -10.55 11.98 -5.00
N VAL A 76 -11.02 12.47 -6.15
CA VAL A 76 -12.40 12.29 -6.54
C VAL A 76 -12.57 10.89 -7.15
N VAL A 77 -13.59 10.19 -6.73
CA VAL A 77 -13.96 8.89 -7.28
C VAL A 77 -15.35 9.02 -7.84
N THR A 78 -15.49 8.78 -9.13
CA THR A 78 -16.79 8.93 -9.81
C THR A 78 -17.79 7.92 -9.27
N GLY A 79 -19.07 8.22 -9.46
CA GLY A 79 -20.12 7.29 -9.07
C GLY A 79 -19.93 5.94 -9.76
N ASN A 80 -20.12 4.86 -9.02
CA ASN A 80 -19.93 3.49 -9.48
C ASN A 80 -18.52 3.23 -10.00
N GLY A 81 -17.56 4.06 -9.61
CA GLY A 81 -16.19 3.95 -10.06
C GLY A 81 -15.24 3.53 -8.96
N GLU A 82 -13.99 3.43 -9.31
CA GLU A 82 -12.96 3.03 -8.38
C GLU A 82 -11.75 3.94 -8.56
N GLY A 83 -11.13 4.32 -7.45
CA GLY A 83 -9.90 5.08 -7.47
C GLY A 83 -8.80 4.32 -6.75
N VAL A 84 -7.57 4.53 -7.17
CA VAL A 84 -6.42 3.92 -6.54
C VAL A 84 -5.54 5.04 -6.01
N ILE A 85 -5.23 4.96 -4.73
CA ILE A 85 -4.41 5.95 -4.06
C ILE A 85 -3.14 5.26 -3.56
N ARG A 86 -2.00 5.79 -3.94
CA ARG A 86 -0.73 5.24 -3.49
C ARG A 86 -0.22 6.03 -2.32
N LEU A 87 -0.10 5.34 -1.20
CA LEU A 87 0.38 5.93 0.05
C LEU A 87 1.83 5.55 0.28
N ARG A 88 2.61 6.53 0.69
CA ARG A 88 3.98 6.27 1.12
C ARG A 88 3.95 5.42 2.39
N PRO A 89 5.07 4.81 2.77
CA PRO A 89 5.12 4.10 4.05
C PRO A 89 4.66 5.00 5.19
N LEU A 90 3.79 4.46 6.03
CA LEU A 90 3.20 5.21 7.13
C LEU A 90 3.77 4.73 8.45
N ALA A 91 4.07 5.65 9.35
CA ALA A 91 4.40 5.30 10.71
C ALA A 91 3.17 4.66 11.37
N PRO A 92 3.36 3.79 12.36
CA PRO A 92 2.22 3.24 13.08
C PRO A 92 1.35 4.36 13.62
N GLY A 93 0.04 4.23 13.46
CA GLY A 93 -0.87 5.25 13.93
C GLY A 93 -2.23 5.16 13.27
N ARG A 94 -3.05 6.15 13.61
CA ARG A 94 -4.40 6.28 13.10
C ARG A 94 -4.47 7.46 12.17
N TYR A 95 -4.98 7.23 10.98
CA TYR A 95 -5.07 8.24 9.92
C TYR A 95 -6.51 8.37 9.50
N GLU A 96 -7.14 9.50 9.81
CA GLU A 96 -8.54 9.70 9.52
C GLU A 96 -8.76 10.20 8.11
N PHE A 97 -9.89 9.82 7.53
CA PHE A 97 -10.29 10.27 6.20
C PHE A 97 -11.80 10.49 6.16
N PHE A 98 -12.26 11.15 5.15
CA PHE A 98 -13.68 11.45 5.00
C PHE A 98 -14.00 11.71 3.52
N ASP A 99 -15.28 11.74 3.23
CA ASP A 99 -15.76 12.14 1.91
C ASP A 99 -16.08 13.62 1.96
N ASP A 100 -15.30 14.44 1.27
CA ASP A 100 -15.47 15.89 1.35
C ASP A 100 -16.77 16.36 0.73
N PHE A 101 -17.37 15.57 -0.16
CA PHE A 101 -18.68 15.89 -0.70
C PHE A 101 -19.80 15.55 0.30
N HIS A 102 -19.50 14.70 1.29
CA HIS A 102 -20.43 14.29 2.33
C HIS A 102 -19.64 14.19 3.64
N PRO A 103 -19.34 15.34 4.28
CA PRO A 103 -18.35 15.37 5.37
C PRO A 103 -18.66 14.50 6.59
N GLN A 104 -19.91 14.04 6.72
CA GLN A 104 -20.25 13.12 7.82
C GLN A 104 -19.81 11.70 7.54
N THR A 105 -19.45 11.38 6.31
CA THR A 105 -18.97 10.07 5.92
C THR A 105 -17.48 10.00 6.27
N ARG A 106 -17.15 9.29 7.35
CA ARG A 106 -15.81 9.28 7.91
C ARG A 106 -15.33 7.87 8.19
N GLY A 107 -14.03 7.71 8.15
CA GLY A 107 -13.39 6.45 8.48
C GLY A 107 -11.95 6.68 8.90
N ALA A 108 -11.23 5.60 9.12
CA ALA A 108 -9.84 5.68 9.53
C ALA A 108 -9.03 4.50 9.01
N LEU A 109 -7.76 4.75 8.77
CA LEU A 109 -6.79 3.73 8.44
C LEU A 109 -5.88 3.58 9.66
N ILE A 110 -5.73 2.34 10.12
CA ILE A 110 -4.83 2.01 11.22
C ILE A 110 -3.61 1.34 10.62
N ALA A 111 -2.45 1.97 10.79
CA ALA A 111 -1.18 1.40 10.36
C ALA A 111 -0.50 0.79 11.57
N LYS A 112 -0.06 -0.46 11.42
CA LYS A 112 0.50 -1.09 12.60
C LYS A 112 1.35 -2.31 12.27
#